data_65e351b3603caf3b97069e07a6373346
#
_entry.id   65e351b3603caf3b97069e07a6373346
#
_cell.length_a   1.000
_cell.length_b   1.000
_cell.length_c   1.000
_cell.angle_alpha   90.00
_cell.angle_beta   90.00
_cell.angle_gamma   90.00
#
_symmetry.space_group_name_H-M   'P 1'
#
loop_
_entity.id
_entity.type
_entity.pdbx_description
1 polymer ?
#
loop_
_entity_poly.entity_id
_entity_poly.type
_entity_poly.pdbx_seq_one_letter_code
_entity_poly.pdbx_strand_id
1 'polypeptide(L)'
;MSAAGHPEENRPRAAAALTDAEFVRLVGTADGDALAAAGLIARGLDAAEVPYQVSLAAIPDPPATDADCTVAVGHPTGDVVVDGDSLALEAAEVVAEFAPDSIDPELALAGAVCAGVEPSGRLLERADLDRRPGVAIPTDDPVEGLAGTTLLHASFSGDWRAVEGALDALDDPDDRTLASFVALSAIEDAP
;
A
#
# COMPACT_ATOMS: atom_id res chain seq x y z
N MET A 1 -10.32 24.65 21.25
CA MET A 1 -10.99 24.36 19.97
C MET A 1 -10.00 24.75 18.90
N SER A 2 -9.18 23.79 18.48
CA SER A 2 -8.23 23.95 17.38
C SER A 2 -9.00 23.73 16.09
N ALA A 3 -9.00 24.72 15.20
CA ALA A 3 -9.59 24.58 13.87
C ALA A 3 -8.73 23.54 13.13
N ALA A 4 -9.31 22.42 12.80
CA ALA A 4 -8.73 21.51 11.82
C ALA A 4 -8.68 22.28 10.49
N GLY A 5 -7.49 22.75 10.09
CA GLY A 5 -7.26 23.32 8.78
C GLY A 5 -7.57 22.26 7.71
N HIS A 6 -7.98 22.73 6.53
CA HIS A 6 -8.19 21.81 5.40
C HIS A 6 -6.89 21.02 5.12
N PRO A 7 -6.96 19.71 4.81
CA PRO A 7 -5.78 18.87 4.55
C PRO A 7 -4.81 19.49 3.53
N GLU A 8 -5.32 20.10 2.47
CA GLU A 8 -4.51 20.75 1.43
C GLU A 8 -3.68 21.94 1.92
N GLU A 9 -4.19 22.72 2.91
CA GLU A 9 -3.44 23.86 3.48
C GLU A 9 -2.32 23.40 4.42
N ASN A 10 -2.40 22.17 4.92
CA ASN A 10 -1.46 21.63 5.90
C ASN A 10 -0.24 20.95 5.27
N ARG A 11 -0.35 20.46 4.00
CA ARG A 11 0.71 19.74 3.29
C ARG A 11 2.02 20.52 3.11
N PRO A 12 2.00 21.79 2.62
CA PRO A 12 3.23 22.57 2.50
C PRO A 12 3.91 22.83 3.85
N ARG A 13 3.13 22.98 4.92
CA ARG A 13 3.65 23.14 6.26
C ARG A 13 4.28 21.86 6.79
N ALA A 14 3.66 20.73 6.54
CA ALA A 14 4.20 19.42 6.87
C ALA A 14 5.51 19.18 6.12
N ALA A 15 5.56 19.43 4.82
CA ALA A 15 6.74 19.32 4.00
C ALA A 15 7.89 20.18 4.52
N ALA A 16 7.63 21.45 4.86
CA ALA A 16 8.62 22.34 5.44
C ALA A 16 9.15 21.81 6.78
N ALA A 17 8.28 21.33 7.67
CA ALA A 17 8.69 20.76 8.95
C ALA A 17 9.60 19.54 8.78
N LEU A 18 9.36 18.72 7.74
CA LEU A 18 10.18 17.54 7.43
C LEU A 18 11.56 17.92 6.88
N THR A 19 11.61 18.92 6.00
CA THR A 19 12.89 19.32 5.34
C THR A 19 13.76 20.23 6.21
N ASP A 20 13.18 20.94 7.17
CA ASP A 20 13.92 21.79 8.10
C ASP A 20 14.46 21.04 9.32
N ALA A 21 14.03 19.79 9.55
CA ALA A 21 14.46 18.99 10.68
C ALA A 21 15.87 18.41 10.49
N GLU A 22 16.67 18.35 11.56
CA GLU A 22 17.96 17.65 11.56
C GLU A 22 17.78 16.13 11.69
N PHE A 23 16.67 15.69 12.32
CA PHE A 23 16.32 14.29 12.48
C PHE A 23 14.81 14.09 12.59
N VAL A 24 14.25 13.22 11.75
CA VAL A 24 12.82 12.89 11.71
C VAL A 24 12.55 11.52 12.31
N ARG A 25 11.55 11.43 13.17
CA ARG A 25 11.02 10.17 13.68
C ARG A 25 9.64 9.88 13.12
N LEU A 26 9.51 8.80 12.36
CA LEU A 26 8.22 8.30 11.91
C LEU A 26 7.71 7.25 12.90
N VAL A 27 6.52 7.48 13.42
CA VAL A 27 5.83 6.56 14.34
C VAL A 27 4.45 6.25 13.79
N GLY A 28 4.09 4.99 13.67
CA GLY A 28 2.82 4.61 13.06
C GLY A 28 2.26 3.28 13.53
N THR A 29 1.04 3.00 13.09
CA THR A 29 0.36 1.71 13.27
C THR A 29 1.01 0.63 12.41
N ALA A 30 0.99 -0.63 12.88
CA ALA A 30 1.57 -1.76 12.15
C ALA A 30 0.51 -2.40 11.23
N ASP A 31 0.12 -1.68 10.19
CA ASP A 31 -0.77 -2.14 9.11
C ASP A 31 -0.18 -1.80 7.73
N GLY A 32 -0.78 -2.33 6.67
CA GLY A 32 -0.23 -2.20 5.31
C GLY A 32 -0.26 -0.77 4.78
N ASP A 33 -1.29 0.02 5.09
CA ASP A 33 -1.40 1.42 4.65
C ASP A 33 -0.38 2.31 5.38
N ALA A 34 -0.26 2.17 6.70
CA ALA A 34 0.73 2.90 7.49
C ALA A 34 2.17 2.53 7.11
N LEU A 35 2.44 1.25 6.79
CA LEU A 35 3.74 0.81 6.30
C LEU A 35 4.08 1.47 4.96
N ALA A 36 3.14 1.49 4.03
CA ALA A 36 3.31 2.15 2.73
C ALA A 36 3.53 3.66 2.89
N ALA A 37 2.74 4.31 3.73
CA ALA A 37 2.87 5.73 4.05
C ALA A 37 4.25 6.07 4.63
N ALA A 38 4.70 5.29 5.62
CA ALA A 38 6.02 5.47 6.23
C ALA A 38 7.15 5.25 5.20
N GLY A 39 7.00 4.25 4.32
CA GLY A 39 7.94 4.00 3.22
C GLY A 39 8.03 5.14 2.23
N LEU A 40 6.92 5.76 1.85
CA LEU A 40 6.89 6.93 0.96
C LEU A 40 7.59 8.14 1.58
N ILE A 41 7.27 8.44 2.86
CA ILE A 41 7.93 9.55 3.57
C ILE A 41 9.42 9.28 3.72
N ALA A 42 9.84 8.07 4.07
CA ALA A 42 11.24 7.69 4.19
C ALA A 42 12.00 7.90 2.88
N ARG A 43 11.43 7.51 1.72
CA ARG A 43 12.02 7.78 0.39
C ARG A 43 12.14 9.27 0.09
N GLY A 44 11.14 10.07 0.48
CA GLY A 44 11.19 11.52 0.36
C GLY A 44 12.32 12.14 1.20
N LEU A 45 12.46 11.69 2.44
CA LEU A 45 13.52 12.13 3.35
C LEU A 45 14.93 11.71 2.86
N ASP A 46 15.06 10.49 2.32
CA ASP A 46 16.30 10.05 1.67
C ASP A 46 16.68 10.97 0.49
N ALA A 47 15.70 11.34 -0.34
CA ALA A 47 15.92 12.25 -1.46
C ALA A 47 16.28 13.68 -1.00
N ALA A 48 15.79 14.10 0.16
CA ALA A 48 16.10 15.38 0.80
C ALA A 48 17.36 15.33 1.70
N GLU A 49 18.01 14.16 1.81
CA GLU A 49 19.18 13.93 2.68
C GLU A 49 18.91 14.21 4.17
N VAL A 50 17.66 14.03 4.62
CA VAL A 50 17.25 14.19 6.03
C VAL A 50 17.31 12.83 6.75
N PRO A 51 18.10 12.70 7.82
CA PRO A 51 18.17 11.47 8.62
C PRO A 51 16.84 11.15 9.30
N TYR A 52 16.48 9.87 9.34
CA TYR A 52 15.22 9.46 9.96
C TYR A 52 15.27 8.09 10.64
N GLN A 53 14.27 7.81 11.46
CA GLN A 53 14.00 6.50 12.05
C GLN A 53 12.51 6.16 11.90
N VAL A 54 12.21 4.92 11.49
CA VAL A 54 10.84 4.40 11.41
C VAL A 54 10.57 3.43 12.55
N SER A 55 9.42 3.57 13.21
CA SER A 55 8.92 2.68 14.25
C SER A 55 7.43 2.43 14.03
N LEU A 56 7.07 1.20 13.68
CA LEU A 56 5.68 0.78 13.51
C LEU A 56 5.33 -0.26 14.57
N ALA A 57 4.18 -0.09 15.24
CA ALA A 57 3.70 -0.99 16.28
C ALA A 57 2.18 -1.08 16.26
N ALA A 58 1.63 -2.20 16.75
CA ALA A 58 0.18 -2.36 16.88
C ALA A 58 -0.45 -1.27 17.79
N ILE A 59 0.30 -0.83 18.79
CA ILE A 59 0.00 0.34 19.62
C ILE A 59 1.28 1.18 19.62
N PRO A 60 1.30 2.31 18.90
CA PRO A 60 2.46 3.18 18.87
C PRO A 60 2.76 3.77 20.24
N ASP A 61 4.02 3.65 20.67
CA ASP A 61 4.48 4.33 21.88
C ASP A 61 4.57 5.85 21.63
N PRO A 62 4.29 6.68 22.65
CA PRO A 62 4.52 8.10 22.54
C PRO A 62 5.98 8.37 22.18
N PRO A 63 6.26 9.37 21.32
CA PRO A 63 7.61 9.63 20.83
C PRO A 63 8.57 9.93 22.00
N ALA A 64 9.73 9.28 21.97
CA ALA A 64 10.85 9.70 22.80
C ALA A 64 11.32 11.08 22.34
N THR A 65 11.79 11.93 23.25
CA THR A 65 11.97 13.36 23.09
C THR A 65 13.21 13.79 22.30
N ASP A 66 13.84 12.90 21.53
CA ASP A 66 15.15 13.15 20.92
C ASP A 66 15.09 13.49 19.41
N ALA A 67 13.90 13.64 18.84
CA ALA A 67 13.72 14.01 17.43
C ALA A 67 13.26 15.46 17.31
N ASP A 68 13.76 16.17 16.29
CA ASP A 68 13.34 17.54 16.00
C ASP A 68 11.95 17.61 15.39
N CYS A 69 11.57 16.54 14.69
CA CYS A 69 10.26 16.38 14.10
C CYS A 69 9.76 14.96 14.26
N THR A 70 8.56 14.79 14.79
CA THR A 70 7.87 13.50 14.87
C THR A 70 6.72 13.47 13.89
N VAL A 71 6.72 12.47 13.00
CA VAL A 71 5.60 12.19 12.09
C VAL A 71 4.76 11.07 12.68
N ALA A 72 3.50 11.37 12.91
CA ALA A 72 2.50 10.40 13.33
C ALA A 72 1.74 9.85 12.10
N VAL A 73 1.80 8.54 11.87
CA VAL A 73 1.14 7.87 10.75
C VAL A 73 0.00 7.01 11.29
N GLY A 74 -1.25 7.41 11.02
CA GLY A 74 -2.43 6.71 11.51
C GLY A 74 -2.72 6.88 13.01
N HIS A 75 -2.09 7.85 13.68
CA HIS A 75 -2.43 8.22 15.06
C HIS A 75 -2.27 9.73 15.29
N PRO A 76 -2.92 10.32 16.29
CA PRO A 76 -3.13 11.78 16.38
C PRO A 76 -1.98 12.56 17.02
N THR A 77 -0.86 11.94 17.40
CA THR A 77 0.15 12.61 18.24
C THR A 77 1.50 12.70 17.53
N GLY A 78 1.81 13.87 16.98
CA GLY A 78 3.08 14.19 16.30
C GLY A 78 3.10 15.67 15.91
N ASP A 79 4.25 16.17 15.48
CA ASP A 79 4.41 17.51 14.91
C ASP A 79 3.78 17.59 13.53
N VAL A 80 3.89 16.50 12.77
CA VAL A 80 3.20 16.25 11.52
C VAL A 80 2.31 15.03 11.70
N VAL A 81 1.05 15.14 11.30
CA VAL A 81 0.08 14.03 11.37
C VAL A 81 -0.35 13.68 9.96
N VAL A 82 -0.17 12.40 9.59
CA VAL A 82 -0.68 11.80 8.37
C VAL A 82 -1.92 11.00 8.73
N ASP A 83 -3.07 11.49 8.33
CA ASP A 83 -4.39 10.91 8.57
C ASP A 83 -5.25 11.01 7.30
N GLY A 84 -6.31 10.24 7.21
CA GLY A 84 -7.22 10.23 6.08
C GLY A 84 -7.76 8.85 5.76
N ASP A 85 -8.51 8.74 4.66
CA ASP A 85 -9.08 7.48 4.18
C ASP A 85 -7.98 6.50 3.72
N SER A 86 -6.85 7.00 3.23
CA SER A 86 -5.61 6.25 2.99
C SER A 86 -4.40 7.08 3.42
N LEU A 87 -3.63 6.55 4.35
CA LEU A 87 -2.41 7.16 4.86
C LEU A 87 -1.32 7.24 3.77
N ALA A 88 -1.23 6.23 2.93
CA ALA A 88 -0.27 6.18 1.82
C ALA A 88 -0.55 7.26 0.77
N LEU A 89 -1.82 7.49 0.42
CA LEU A 89 -2.17 8.55 -0.52
C LEU A 89 -1.87 9.92 0.07
N GLU A 90 -2.20 10.17 1.34
CA GLU A 90 -1.88 11.44 2.00
C GLU A 90 -0.37 11.65 2.15
N ALA A 91 0.39 10.60 2.48
CA ALA A 91 1.85 10.64 2.53
C ALA A 91 2.45 10.99 1.16
N ALA A 92 1.93 10.41 0.07
CA ALA A 92 2.36 10.73 -1.29
C ALA A 92 2.15 12.21 -1.64
N GLU A 93 1.02 12.80 -1.22
CA GLU A 93 0.73 14.22 -1.41
C GLU A 93 1.67 15.11 -0.60
N VAL A 94 2.01 14.73 0.64
CA VAL A 94 3.00 15.46 1.45
C VAL A 94 4.40 15.38 0.81
N VAL A 95 4.82 14.20 0.34
CA VAL A 95 6.11 14.00 -0.33
C VAL A 95 6.16 14.77 -1.66
N ALA A 96 5.04 14.90 -2.37
CA ALA A 96 4.95 15.68 -3.61
C ALA A 96 5.35 17.16 -3.44
N GLU A 97 5.22 17.71 -2.25
CA GLU A 97 5.57 19.10 -1.95
C GLU A 97 7.09 19.36 -1.89
N PHE A 98 7.91 18.33 -1.59
CA PHE A 98 9.36 18.52 -1.41
C PHE A 98 10.24 17.55 -2.21
N ALA A 99 9.73 16.37 -2.56
CA ALA A 99 10.49 15.34 -3.29
C ALA A 99 9.59 14.59 -4.31
N PRO A 100 8.96 15.26 -5.29
CA PRO A 100 7.97 14.65 -6.18
C PRO A 100 8.50 13.47 -7.02
N ASP A 101 9.80 13.48 -7.33
CA ASP A 101 10.42 12.42 -8.12
C ASP A 101 10.75 11.14 -7.30
N SER A 102 10.71 11.23 -5.97
CA SER A 102 10.94 10.09 -5.07
C SER A 102 9.68 9.26 -4.81
N ILE A 103 8.51 9.74 -5.25
CA ILE A 103 7.24 9.05 -5.05
C ILE A 103 7.23 7.75 -5.85
N ASP A 104 6.99 6.65 -5.14
CA ASP A 104 6.73 5.34 -5.70
C ASP A 104 5.20 5.15 -5.83
N PRO A 105 4.65 5.26 -7.04
CA PRO A 105 3.20 5.20 -7.22
C PRO A 105 2.63 3.83 -6.90
N GLU A 106 3.35 2.74 -7.16
CA GLU A 106 2.93 1.37 -6.85
C GLU A 106 2.81 1.17 -5.34
N LEU A 107 3.76 1.70 -4.56
CA LEU A 107 3.72 1.64 -3.11
C LEU A 107 2.53 2.45 -2.55
N ALA A 108 2.27 3.65 -3.10
CA ALA A 108 1.13 4.46 -2.69
C ALA A 108 -0.21 3.76 -2.97
N LEU A 109 -0.34 3.15 -4.17
CA LEU A 109 -1.55 2.41 -4.55
C LEU A 109 -1.73 1.12 -3.75
N ALA A 110 -0.64 0.43 -3.41
CA ALA A 110 -0.69 -0.75 -2.54
C ALA A 110 -1.22 -0.40 -1.14
N GLY A 111 -0.77 0.72 -0.57
CA GLY A 111 -1.31 1.24 0.69
C GLY A 111 -2.80 1.57 0.59
N ALA A 112 -3.23 2.27 -0.47
CA ALA A 112 -4.63 2.58 -0.71
C ALA A 112 -5.51 1.31 -0.76
N VAL A 113 -5.05 0.25 -1.42
CA VAL A 113 -5.76 -1.04 -1.44
C VAL A 113 -5.84 -1.64 -0.04
N CYS A 114 -4.77 -1.58 0.76
CA CYS A 114 -4.79 -2.04 2.15
C CYS A 114 -5.81 -1.27 3.02
N ALA A 115 -6.01 0.02 2.73
CA ALA A 115 -7.02 0.86 3.37
C ALA A 115 -8.45 0.62 2.84
N GLY A 116 -8.63 -0.21 1.81
CA GLY A 116 -9.91 -0.42 1.13
C GLY A 116 -10.30 0.72 0.17
N VAL A 117 -9.37 1.59 -0.18
CA VAL A 117 -9.55 2.69 -1.14
C VAL A 117 -9.22 2.19 -2.55
N GLU A 118 -10.12 2.43 -3.50
CA GLU A 118 -9.88 2.02 -4.88
C GLU A 118 -8.80 2.89 -5.54
N PRO A 119 -7.74 2.27 -6.13
CA PRO A 119 -6.70 2.99 -6.86
C PRO A 119 -7.26 3.85 -8.00
N SER A 120 -6.91 5.12 -8.03
CA SER A 120 -7.41 6.07 -9.04
C SER A 120 -6.48 7.27 -9.23
N GLY A 121 -6.79 8.10 -10.23
CA GLY A 121 -6.13 9.37 -10.48
C GLY A 121 -4.70 9.26 -10.99
N ARG A 122 -3.93 10.35 -10.79
CA ARG A 122 -2.58 10.51 -11.37
C ARG A 122 -1.56 9.46 -10.92
N LEU A 123 -1.69 8.91 -9.70
CA LEU A 123 -0.80 7.86 -9.24
C LEU A 123 -1.00 6.58 -10.04
N LEU A 124 -2.25 6.22 -10.36
CA LEU A 124 -2.55 5.06 -11.19
C LEU A 124 -2.03 5.24 -12.63
N GLU A 125 -2.13 6.45 -13.18
CA GLU A 125 -1.57 6.75 -14.51
C GLU A 125 -0.04 6.66 -14.55
N ARG A 126 0.64 7.03 -13.44
CA ARG A 126 2.11 6.97 -13.31
C ARG A 126 2.64 5.58 -13.02
N ALA A 127 1.85 4.73 -12.38
CA ALA A 127 2.26 3.40 -11.96
C ALA A 127 2.41 2.40 -13.13
N ASP A 128 1.96 2.75 -14.34
CA ASP A 128 2.01 1.89 -15.54
C ASP A 128 1.50 0.45 -15.27
N LEU A 129 0.46 0.35 -14.42
CA LEU A 129 -0.14 -0.91 -14.03
C LEU A 129 -1.24 -1.30 -15.00
N ASP A 130 -1.11 -2.46 -15.63
CA ASP A 130 -2.19 -3.12 -16.35
C ASP A 130 -3.26 -3.60 -15.35
N ARG A 131 -4.41 -2.93 -15.32
CA ARG A 131 -5.58 -3.42 -14.59
C ARG A 131 -6.20 -4.57 -15.39
N ARG A 132 -5.91 -5.78 -14.97
CA ARG A 132 -6.57 -6.97 -15.54
C ARG A 132 -7.67 -7.43 -14.58
N PRO A 133 -8.92 -7.61 -15.05
CA PRO A 133 -9.90 -8.33 -14.27
C PRO A 133 -9.45 -9.79 -14.17
N GLY A 134 -9.13 -10.27 -12.98
CA GLY A 134 -8.69 -11.64 -12.85
C GLY A 134 -7.90 -11.93 -11.58
N VAL A 135 -7.40 -13.13 -11.51
CA VAL A 135 -6.49 -13.57 -10.45
C VAL A 135 -5.06 -13.23 -10.88
N ALA A 136 -4.32 -12.52 -10.04
CA ALA A 136 -2.91 -12.30 -10.25
C ALA A 136 -2.15 -13.62 -10.01
N ILE A 137 -1.63 -14.21 -11.08
CA ILE A 137 -0.82 -15.42 -11.02
C ILE A 137 0.64 -14.98 -11.15
N PRO A 138 1.52 -15.28 -10.17
CA PRO A 138 2.89 -14.77 -10.14
C PRO A 138 3.86 -15.54 -11.06
N THR A 139 3.35 -16.37 -11.96
CA THR A 139 4.12 -17.14 -12.96
C THR A 139 3.47 -17.02 -14.32
N ASP A 140 4.25 -17.25 -15.38
CA ASP A 140 3.74 -17.31 -16.76
C ASP A 140 2.93 -18.58 -17.03
N ASP A 141 3.02 -19.59 -16.15
CA ASP A 141 2.26 -20.85 -16.22
C ASP A 141 1.08 -20.80 -15.25
N PRO A 142 -0.17 -20.68 -15.74
CA PRO A 142 -1.35 -20.63 -14.90
C PRO A 142 -1.60 -21.93 -14.11
N VAL A 143 -1.17 -23.09 -14.62
CA VAL A 143 -1.29 -24.36 -13.90
C VAL A 143 -0.39 -24.36 -12.67
N GLU A 144 0.88 -23.98 -12.85
CA GLU A 144 1.83 -23.87 -11.75
C GLU A 144 1.37 -22.83 -10.72
N GLY A 145 0.96 -21.66 -11.19
CA GLY A 145 0.52 -20.56 -10.34
C GLY A 145 -0.70 -20.90 -9.50
N LEU A 146 -1.72 -21.52 -10.09
CA LEU A 146 -2.94 -21.89 -9.37
C LEU A 146 -2.76 -23.08 -8.43
N ALA A 147 -2.04 -24.11 -8.87
CA ALA A 147 -1.79 -25.29 -8.03
C ALA A 147 -0.86 -24.97 -6.84
N GLY A 148 0.12 -24.08 -7.04
CA GLY A 148 1.13 -23.73 -6.03
C GLY A 148 0.77 -22.56 -5.13
N THR A 149 -0.31 -21.81 -5.40
CA THR A 149 -0.66 -20.63 -4.59
C THR A 149 -1.06 -21.00 -3.16
N THR A 150 -0.58 -20.21 -2.19
CA THR A 150 -1.00 -20.28 -0.79
C THR A 150 -1.99 -19.18 -0.40
N LEU A 151 -2.30 -18.28 -1.34
CA LEU A 151 -3.22 -17.15 -1.13
C LEU A 151 -4.69 -17.55 -1.30
N LEU A 152 -4.92 -18.69 -1.93
CA LEU A 152 -6.24 -19.23 -2.22
C LEU A 152 -6.28 -20.70 -1.82
N HIS A 153 -7.36 -21.14 -1.18
CA HIS A 153 -7.64 -22.53 -0.94
C HIS A 153 -8.87 -22.97 -1.75
N ALA A 154 -8.68 -23.97 -2.59
CA ALA A 154 -9.73 -24.57 -3.41
C ALA A 154 -9.43 -26.07 -3.58
N SER A 155 -10.40 -26.83 -4.10
CA SER A 155 -10.29 -28.28 -4.32
C SER A 155 -9.07 -28.70 -5.17
N PHE A 156 -8.59 -27.80 -6.00
CA PHE A 156 -7.41 -28.00 -6.84
C PHE A 156 -6.09 -27.56 -6.19
N SER A 157 -6.08 -27.00 -4.96
CA SER A 157 -4.87 -26.53 -4.30
C SER A 157 -3.89 -27.69 -4.08
N GLY A 158 -2.67 -27.57 -4.65
CA GLY A 158 -1.64 -28.59 -4.63
C GLY A 158 -1.81 -29.72 -5.66
N ASP A 159 -2.86 -29.71 -6.48
CA ASP A 159 -3.13 -30.73 -7.50
C ASP A 159 -3.04 -30.15 -8.92
N TRP A 160 -1.87 -30.22 -9.54
CA TRP A 160 -1.58 -29.76 -10.91
C TRP A 160 -2.49 -30.37 -11.96
N ARG A 161 -2.81 -31.67 -11.80
CA ARG A 161 -3.66 -32.40 -12.76
C ARG A 161 -5.10 -31.94 -12.70
N ALA A 162 -5.56 -31.62 -11.51
CA ALA A 162 -6.89 -31.03 -11.32
C ALA A 162 -6.97 -29.65 -11.99
N VAL A 163 -5.94 -28.80 -11.82
CA VAL A 163 -5.86 -27.49 -12.47
C VAL A 163 -5.79 -27.64 -13.98
N GLU A 164 -4.87 -28.45 -14.49
CA GLU A 164 -4.68 -28.68 -15.93
C GLU A 164 -5.99 -29.16 -16.59
N GLY A 165 -6.65 -30.17 -15.99
CA GLY A 165 -7.92 -30.66 -16.51
C GLY A 165 -9.06 -29.64 -16.44
N ALA A 166 -9.08 -28.77 -15.45
CA ALA A 166 -10.07 -27.70 -15.34
C ALA A 166 -9.82 -26.58 -16.38
N LEU A 167 -8.57 -26.18 -16.59
CA LEU A 167 -8.21 -25.19 -17.60
C LEU A 167 -8.46 -25.70 -19.02
N ASP A 168 -8.13 -26.96 -19.31
CA ASP A 168 -8.43 -27.62 -20.59
C ASP A 168 -9.94 -27.63 -20.87
N ALA A 169 -10.77 -27.82 -19.83
CA ALA A 169 -12.23 -27.81 -19.96
C ALA A 169 -12.80 -26.41 -20.23
N LEU A 170 -12.06 -25.34 -19.93
CA LEU A 170 -12.46 -23.95 -20.21
C LEU A 170 -12.10 -23.50 -21.64
N ASP A 171 -11.33 -24.28 -22.41
CA ASP A 171 -10.98 -24.04 -23.81
C ASP A 171 -10.35 -22.64 -24.05
N ASP A 172 -9.11 -22.44 -23.58
CA ASP A 172 -8.36 -21.18 -23.67
C ASP A 172 -9.07 -19.97 -22.97
N PRO A 173 -9.20 -20.03 -21.64
CA PRO A 173 -10.00 -19.03 -20.90
C PRO A 173 -9.31 -17.67 -20.91
N ASP A 174 -10.10 -16.63 -21.17
CA ASP A 174 -9.67 -15.25 -20.90
C ASP A 174 -9.54 -14.98 -19.38
N ASP A 175 -8.87 -13.89 -18.99
CA ASP A 175 -8.63 -13.52 -17.60
C ASP A 175 -9.93 -13.46 -16.76
N ARG A 176 -11.04 -13.05 -17.37
CA ARG A 176 -12.33 -12.95 -16.70
C ARG A 176 -12.94 -14.33 -16.42
N THR A 177 -12.85 -15.23 -17.38
CA THR A 177 -13.32 -16.62 -17.26
C THR A 177 -12.49 -17.34 -16.20
N LEU A 178 -11.17 -17.15 -16.23
CA LEU A 178 -10.26 -17.69 -15.24
C LEU A 178 -10.58 -17.18 -13.82
N ALA A 179 -10.78 -15.86 -13.65
CA ALA A 179 -11.16 -15.28 -12.37
C ALA A 179 -12.48 -15.83 -11.84
N SER A 180 -13.48 -16.02 -12.72
CA SER A 180 -14.78 -16.58 -12.37
C SER A 180 -14.64 -18.04 -11.93
N PHE A 181 -13.85 -18.84 -12.64
CA PHE A 181 -13.57 -20.22 -12.28
C PHE A 181 -12.94 -20.32 -10.89
N VAL A 182 -11.87 -19.53 -10.65
CA VAL A 182 -11.19 -19.52 -9.35
C VAL A 182 -12.11 -19.08 -8.22
N ALA A 183 -12.91 -18.02 -8.43
CA ALA A 183 -13.86 -17.54 -7.42
C ALA A 183 -14.94 -18.58 -7.08
N LEU A 184 -15.49 -19.26 -8.09
CA LEU A 184 -16.50 -20.31 -7.86
C LEU A 184 -15.91 -21.51 -7.12
N SER A 185 -14.70 -21.97 -7.52
CA SER A 185 -14.01 -23.09 -6.85
C SER A 185 -13.70 -22.78 -5.39
N ALA A 186 -13.30 -21.54 -5.07
CA ALA A 186 -13.04 -21.13 -3.70
C ALA A 186 -14.31 -21.05 -2.84
N ILE A 187 -15.47 -20.72 -3.44
CA ILE A 187 -16.76 -20.66 -2.73
C ILE A 187 -17.32 -22.07 -2.47
N GLU A 188 -17.18 -22.97 -3.43
CA GLU A 188 -17.69 -24.36 -3.31
C GLU A 188 -16.99 -25.13 -2.18
N ASP A 189 -15.72 -24.81 -1.91
CA ASP A 189 -14.91 -25.44 -0.86
C ASP A 189 -14.89 -24.67 0.47
N ALA A 190 -15.63 -23.57 0.57
CA ALA A 190 -15.75 -22.83 1.82
C ALA A 190 -16.53 -23.67 2.86
N PRO A 191 -16.01 -23.83 4.11
CA PRO A 191 -16.64 -24.63 5.17
C PRO A 191 -17.97 -24.06 5.65
#